data_a41f0c32b66d8ba546e0db77dc6c9317
#
_entry.id   a41f0c32b66d8ba546e0db77dc6c9317
#
_cell.length_a   1.000
_cell.length_b   1.000
_cell.length_c   1.000
_cell.angle_alpha   90.00
_cell.angle_beta   90.00
_cell.angle_gamma   90.00
#
_symmetry.space_group_name_H-M   'P 1'
#
loop_
_entity.id
_entity.type
_entity.pdbx_description
1 polymer ?
#
loop_
_entity_poly.entity_id
_entity_poly.type
_entity_poly.pdbx_seq_one_letter_code
_entity_poly.pdbx_strand_id
1 'polypeptide(L)'
;MKAPELLLPAGGLERMRAAYDYGADAVYAGSPRYSLRARNNEFAKLDVLEQGIKEAHERNKKFFLTVNTLPHNSKLKTFVSDMEPLIAMKPDALIMADPGLIMTVREKWPEMPIHLSVQANTTNYWGVKFWQNIGIERIILSRELSMEEIAEIRQECPDIELEVFIHGALCIAYSGRCLLSGYFNHRDPNQGTCTNSCRWDYKVHNATESDAGDAQLLQGFNFEKAQEEANQNFEGINGQKRHPYADKVFLIEESNRPGEMMPIMEDEHGTYIMNSKDLRGIEVVEKLAKIGVDSLKVEGRTKSLYYVARVAQSYRKAIDDAVAGRPFDYGLLSELEGLANRGYTSGFLERHQTQDYQNYLTGHSIAKQSQYVGHVTEIDENGWATIEVKNRFAIGDSLEIIHPSGNQTIKLEQMTRKGQPVDVAPGNGIQVKIPNMQGKEKALVARIMNP
;
A
#
# COMPACT_ATOMS: atom_id res chain seq x y z
N MET A 1 -28.26 3.98 -1.33
CA MET A 1 -26.99 3.58 -0.66
C MET A 1 -26.06 4.78 -0.72
N LYS A 2 -25.39 5.16 0.40
CA LYS A 2 -24.37 6.21 0.41
C LYS A 2 -23.09 5.64 -0.22
N ALA A 3 -22.45 6.38 -1.11
CA ALA A 3 -21.16 5.98 -1.65
C ALA A 3 -20.10 6.05 -0.54
N PRO A 4 -19.32 4.99 -0.28
CA PRO A 4 -18.17 5.08 0.59
C PRO A 4 -17.08 5.96 -0.02
N GLU A 5 -16.36 6.71 0.81
CA GLU A 5 -15.16 7.46 0.42
C GLU A 5 -14.08 6.50 -0.07
N LEU A 6 -13.46 6.77 -1.21
CA LEU A 6 -12.30 6.04 -1.69
C LEU A 6 -11.01 6.74 -1.23
N LEU A 7 -10.28 6.11 -0.31
CA LEU A 7 -9.08 6.64 0.32
C LEU A 7 -7.82 5.94 -0.20
N LEU A 8 -6.96 6.70 -0.86
CA LEU A 8 -5.72 6.17 -1.44
C LEU A 8 -4.45 6.67 -0.73
N PRO A 9 -3.36 5.89 -0.81
CA PRO A 9 -2.07 6.31 -0.30
C PRO A 9 -1.41 7.33 -1.22
N ALA A 10 -0.72 8.32 -0.64
CA ALA A 10 0.11 9.26 -1.37
C ALA A 10 1.52 9.33 -0.76
N GLY A 11 2.53 8.88 -1.50
CA GLY A 11 3.93 9.00 -1.12
C GLY A 11 4.60 10.28 -1.66
N GLY A 12 3.87 11.09 -2.44
CA GLY A 12 4.35 12.35 -3.03
C GLY A 12 3.27 13.01 -3.89
N LEU A 13 3.56 14.22 -4.38
CA LEU A 13 2.60 15.05 -5.14
C LEU A 13 2.10 14.39 -6.41
N GLU A 14 2.97 13.73 -7.16
CA GLU A 14 2.60 13.06 -8.42
C GLU A 14 1.57 11.95 -8.16
N ARG A 15 1.81 11.11 -7.15
CA ARG A 15 0.91 10.02 -6.76
C ARG A 15 -0.42 10.54 -6.20
N MET A 16 -0.37 11.63 -5.42
CA MET A 16 -1.56 12.31 -4.91
C MET A 16 -2.44 12.81 -6.06
N ARG A 17 -1.84 13.52 -7.03
CA ARG A 17 -2.56 14.05 -8.19
C ARG A 17 -3.20 12.92 -8.99
N ALA A 18 -2.44 11.84 -9.26
CA ALA A 18 -2.97 10.67 -9.94
C ALA A 18 -4.11 10.01 -9.15
N ALA A 19 -4.00 9.85 -7.82
CA ALA A 19 -5.08 9.32 -7.02
C ALA A 19 -6.39 10.08 -7.25
N TYR A 20 -6.34 11.42 -7.19
CA TYR A 20 -7.52 12.26 -7.41
C TYR A 20 -8.01 12.23 -8.85
N ASP A 21 -7.11 12.31 -9.83
CA ASP A 21 -7.45 12.31 -11.26
C ASP A 21 -8.16 10.99 -11.66
N TYR A 22 -7.83 9.88 -11.00
CA TYR A 22 -8.41 8.55 -11.22
C TYR A 22 -9.54 8.16 -10.24
N GLY A 23 -10.05 9.10 -9.46
CA GLY A 23 -11.32 8.94 -8.75
C GLY A 23 -11.26 8.78 -7.24
N ALA A 24 -10.11 9.00 -6.58
CA ALA A 24 -10.05 9.07 -5.13
C ALA A 24 -10.80 10.29 -4.59
N ASP A 25 -11.43 10.13 -3.45
CA ASP A 25 -12.10 11.21 -2.70
C ASP A 25 -11.14 11.83 -1.69
N ALA A 26 -10.23 11.02 -1.16
CA ALA A 26 -9.23 11.41 -0.17
C ALA A 26 -7.90 10.71 -0.41
N VAL A 27 -6.83 11.31 0.10
CA VAL A 27 -5.53 10.65 0.21
C VAL A 27 -5.02 10.70 1.64
N TYR A 28 -4.13 9.76 1.98
CA TYR A 28 -3.38 9.81 3.23
C TYR A 28 -1.88 9.78 2.97
N ALA A 29 -1.14 10.62 3.70
CA ALA A 29 0.30 10.76 3.58
C ALA A 29 1.00 10.73 4.95
N GLY A 30 2.29 10.44 4.95
CA GLY A 30 3.08 10.38 6.18
C GLY A 30 3.50 11.76 6.68
N SER A 31 3.38 12.01 7.98
CA SER A 31 4.05 13.15 8.61
C SER A 31 5.57 12.96 8.61
N PRO A 32 6.35 14.04 8.72
CA PRO A 32 7.82 13.97 8.67
C PRO A 32 8.46 13.06 9.73
N ARG A 33 7.91 13.01 10.96
CA ARG A 33 8.56 12.36 12.11
C ARG A 33 7.75 11.25 12.79
N TYR A 34 6.42 11.29 12.69
CA TYR A 34 5.53 10.44 13.48
C TYR A 34 4.75 9.44 12.64
N SER A 35 5.18 9.20 11.40
CA SER A 35 4.61 8.19 10.52
C SER A 35 5.46 6.92 10.53
N LEU A 36 4.83 5.75 10.55
CA LEU A 36 5.51 4.44 10.46
C LEU A 36 6.30 4.24 9.17
N ARG A 37 5.96 4.97 8.10
CA ARG A 37 6.66 4.90 6.81
C ARG A 37 7.26 6.26 6.46
N ALA A 38 8.22 6.72 7.27
CA ALA A 38 8.92 7.99 7.07
C ALA A 38 9.92 7.92 5.89
N ARG A 39 10.45 6.73 5.57
CA ARG A 39 11.34 6.54 4.40
C ARG A 39 10.54 6.65 3.09
N ASN A 40 11.16 7.21 2.05
CA ASN A 40 10.55 7.43 0.73
C ASN A 40 9.25 8.25 0.78
N ASN A 41 9.19 9.24 1.66
CA ASN A 41 8.07 10.14 1.84
C ASN A 41 8.45 11.56 1.37
N GLU A 42 7.98 11.98 0.20
CA GLU A 42 8.23 13.34 -0.31
C GLU A 42 7.61 14.41 0.60
N PHE A 43 6.49 14.09 1.29
CA PHE A 43 5.83 14.95 2.27
C PHE A 43 6.59 15.10 3.61
N ALA A 44 7.78 14.51 3.73
CA ALA A 44 8.70 14.82 4.83
C ALA A 44 9.22 16.27 4.76
N LYS A 45 9.15 16.89 3.58
CA LYS A 45 9.43 18.34 3.40
C LYS A 45 8.16 19.13 3.63
N LEU A 46 8.21 20.12 4.53
CA LEU A 46 7.04 20.89 4.94
C LEU A 46 6.41 21.68 3.80
N ASP A 47 7.23 22.28 2.93
CA ASP A 47 6.78 22.98 1.73
C ASP A 47 6.01 22.10 0.76
N VAL A 48 6.48 20.88 0.54
CA VAL A 48 5.79 19.89 -0.30
C VAL A 48 4.49 19.39 0.34
N LEU A 49 4.48 19.24 1.67
CA LEU A 49 3.28 18.87 2.42
C LEU A 49 2.22 19.95 2.35
N GLU A 50 2.60 21.21 2.60
CA GLU A 50 1.71 22.37 2.50
C GLU A 50 1.11 22.50 1.08
N GLN A 51 1.95 22.37 0.06
CA GLN A 51 1.51 22.33 -1.32
C GLN A 51 0.48 21.22 -1.56
N GLY A 52 0.74 20.00 -1.05
CA GLY A 52 -0.17 18.87 -1.22
C GLY A 52 -1.54 19.08 -0.58
N ILE A 53 -1.58 19.60 0.64
CA ILE A 53 -2.84 19.93 1.33
C ILE A 53 -3.62 21.00 0.57
N LYS A 54 -2.94 22.08 0.15
CA LYS A 54 -3.54 23.17 -0.63
C LYS A 54 -4.13 22.66 -1.95
N GLU A 55 -3.38 21.88 -2.73
CA GLU A 55 -3.86 21.32 -3.99
C GLU A 55 -5.05 20.35 -3.79
N ALA A 56 -5.09 19.60 -2.69
CA ALA A 56 -6.24 18.76 -2.35
C ALA A 56 -7.50 19.61 -2.14
N HIS A 57 -7.41 20.68 -1.35
CA HIS A 57 -8.52 21.59 -1.08
C HIS A 57 -8.98 22.35 -2.33
N GLU A 58 -8.07 22.80 -3.19
CA GLU A 58 -8.41 23.42 -4.47
C GLU A 58 -9.20 22.50 -5.40
N ARG A 59 -9.03 21.18 -5.24
CA ARG A 59 -9.77 20.13 -5.97
C ARG A 59 -11.06 19.69 -5.25
N ASN A 60 -11.41 20.29 -4.10
CA ASN A 60 -12.48 19.82 -3.19
C ASN A 60 -12.28 18.36 -2.76
N LYS A 61 -11.05 17.97 -2.49
CA LYS A 61 -10.64 16.64 -2.01
C LYS A 61 -10.04 16.72 -0.61
N LYS A 62 -9.98 15.59 0.10
CA LYS A 62 -9.47 15.52 1.47
C LYS A 62 -8.03 15.00 1.53
N PHE A 63 -7.27 15.53 2.46
CA PHE A 63 -5.90 15.11 2.74
C PHE A 63 -5.75 14.74 4.21
N PHE A 64 -5.47 13.46 4.50
CA PHE A 64 -5.28 12.97 5.87
C PHE A 64 -3.79 12.78 6.17
N LEU A 65 -3.35 13.27 7.32
CA LEU A 65 -1.95 13.18 7.73
C LEU A 65 -1.75 12.07 8.75
N THR A 66 -0.87 11.09 8.44
CA THR A 66 -0.59 9.99 9.39
C THR A 66 0.43 10.41 10.44
N VAL A 67 0.04 10.26 11.71
CA VAL A 67 0.82 10.50 12.93
C VAL A 67 0.67 9.27 13.83
N ASN A 68 0.97 8.08 13.27
CA ASN A 68 0.54 6.80 13.81
C ASN A 68 1.67 5.94 14.39
N THR A 69 2.80 6.53 14.73
CA THR A 69 3.83 5.84 15.54
C THR A 69 3.39 5.71 17.00
N LEU A 70 3.96 4.73 17.70
CA LEU A 70 3.93 4.60 19.15
C LEU A 70 5.29 5.07 19.69
N PRO A 71 5.49 6.38 19.93
CA PRO A 71 6.81 6.93 20.17
C PRO A 71 7.31 6.67 21.59
N HIS A 72 8.63 6.46 21.71
CA HIS A 72 9.28 6.43 23.01
C HIS A 72 9.40 7.86 23.60
N ASN A 73 9.60 7.96 24.91
CA ASN A 73 9.63 9.22 25.68
C ASN A 73 10.54 10.30 25.08
N SER A 74 11.63 9.91 24.40
CA SER A 74 12.53 10.89 23.76
C SER A 74 11.86 11.74 22.69
N LYS A 75 10.89 11.18 21.96
CA LYS A 75 10.13 11.90 20.91
C LYS A 75 8.98 12.73 21.46
N LEU A 76 8.50 12.45 22.68
CA LEU A 76 7.39 13.19 23.28
C LEU A 76 7.75 14.63 23.60
N LYS A 77 9.02 14.91 23.92
CA LYS A 77 9.51 16.23 24.33
C LYS A 77 9.31 17.32 23.27
N THR A 78 9.30 16.95 21.99
CA THR A 78 9.13 17.87 20.87
C THR A 78 7.81 17.71 20.14
N PHE A 79 6.95 16.77 20.57
CA PHE A 79 5.72 16.43 19.84
C PHE A 79 4.85 17.66 19.56
N VAL A 80 4.54 18.45 20.57
CA VAL A 80 3.68 19.63 20.41
C VAL A 80 4.29 20.63 19.43
N SER A 81 5.57 21.00 19.61
CA SER A 81 6.25 21.94 18.71
C SER A 81 6.41 21.41 17.28
N ASP A 82 6.56 20.10 17.11
CA ASP A 82 6.61 19.46 15.78
C ASP A 82 5.23 19.44 15.10
N MET A 83 4.15 19.36 15.88
CA MET A 83 2.77 19.31 15.36
C MET A 83 2.20 20.69 15.02
N GLU A 84 2.60 21.76 15.70
CA GLU A 84 2.08 23.11 15.45
C GLU A 84 2.10 23.52 13.97
N PRO A 85 3.22 23.44 13.23
CA PRO A 85 3.23 23.78 11.81
C PRO A 85 2.37 22.84 10.95
N LEU A 86 2.26 21.56 11.32
CA LEU A 86 1.46 20.59 10.59
C LEU A 86 -0.05 20.86 10.74
N ILE A 87 -0.49 21.19 11.94
CA ILE A 87 -1.88 21.58 12.23
C ILE A 87 -2.24 22.90 11.53
N ALA A 88 -1.29 23.86 11.50
CA ALA A 88 -1.49 25.15 10.83
C ALA A 88 -1.74 25.02 9.31
N MET A 89 -1.25 23.95 8.67
CA MET A 89 -1.53 23.62 7.27
C MET A 89 -2.97 23.12 7.04
N LYS A 90 -3.72 22.83 8.12
CA LYS A 90 -5.11 22.37 8.13
C LYS A 90 -5.35 21.08 7.32
N PRO A 91 -4.63 19.97 7.60
CA PRO A 91 -5.06 18.70 7.06
C PRO A 91 -6.50 18.39 7.52
N ASP A 92 -7.26 17.64 6.72
CA ASP A 92 -8.68 17.33 7.04
C ASP A 92 -8.81 16.38 8.24
N ALA A 93 -7.80 15.57 8.55
CA ALA A 93 -7.72 14.79 9.79
C ALA A 93 -6.30 14.30 10.05
N LEU A 94 -6.04 13.93 11.31
CA LEU A 94 -4.85 13.18 11.72
C LEU A 94 -5.19 11.70 11.90
N ILE A 95 -4.40 10.80 11.33
CA ILE A 95 -4.52 9.35 11.57
C ILE A 95 -3.54 8.99 12.69
N MET A 96 -4.05 8.67 13.88
CA MET A 96 -3.26 8.48 15.10
C MET A 96 -3.51 7.12 15.76
N ALA A 97 -2.56 6.64 16.57
CA ALA A 97 -2.66 5.36 17.26
C ALA A 97 -2.34 5.44 18.77
N ASP A 98 -1.40 6.28 19.16
CA ASP A 98 -0.96 6.40 20.54
C ASP A 98 -2.00 7.18 21.39
N PRO A 99 -2.56 6.59 22.45
CA PRO A 99 -3.61 7.24 23.24
C PRO A 99 -3.12 8.51 23.96
N GLY A 100 -1.85 8.58 24.38
CA GLY A 100 -1.28 9.75 25.02
C GLY A 100 -1.12 10.92 24.05
N LEU A 101 -0.69 10.64 22.80
CA LEU A 101 -0.62 11.65 21.76
C LEU A 101 -2.02 12.11 21.33
N ILE A 102 -3.01 11.21 21.25
CA ILE A 102 -4.40 11.54 20.97
C ILE A 102 -4.95 12.49 22.02
N MET A 103 -4.76 12.20 23.32
CA MET A 103 -5.15 13.12 24.41
C MET A 103 -4.48 14.49 24.26
N THR A 104 -3.19 14.52 24.02
CA THR A 104 -2.43 15.77 23.85
C THR A 104 -2.98 16.61 22.69
N VAL A 105 -3.30 15.98 21.56
CA VAL A 105 -3.90 16.68 20.39
C VAL A 105 -5.30 17.20 20.74
N ARG A 106 -6.14 16.40 21.41
CA ARG A 106 -7.48 16.82 21.86
C ARG A 106 -7.42 18.02 22.80
N GLU A 107 -6.45 18.07 23.69
CA GLU A 107 -6.28 19.19 24.63
C GLU A 107 -5.78 20.47 23.95
N LYS A 108 -4.83 20.34 23.01
CA LYS A 108 -4.19 21.47 22.34
C LYS A 108 -4.97 22.01 21.13
N TRP A 109 -5.58 21.10 20.36
CA TRP A 109 -6.30 21.41 19.11
C TRP A 109 -7.63 20.64 19.07
N PRO A 110 -8.60 21.02 19.91
CA PRO A 110 -9.86 20.28 20.06
C PRO A 110 -10.67 20.16 18.76
N GLU A 111 -10.51 21.11 17.84
CA GLU A 111 -11.20 21.14 16.54
C GLU A 111 -10.52 20.24 15.47
N MET A 112 -9.32 19.68 15.74
CA MET A 112 -8.63 18.83 14.76
C MET A 112 -9.26 17.44 14.72
N PRO A 113 -9.84 16.99 13.59
CA PRO A 113 -10.40 15.66 13.47
C PRO A 113 -9.34 14.57 13.64
N ILE A 114 -9.67 13.51 14.36
CA ILE A 114 -8.79 12.37 14.58
C ILE A 114 -9.45 11.09 14.08
N HIS A 115 -8.78 10.42 13.16
CA HIS A 115 -9.09 9.06 12.72
C HIS A 115 -8.21 8.07 13.46
N LEU A 116 -8.80 7.07 14.10
CA LEU A 116 -8.03 6.05 14.81
C LEU A 116 -7.34 5.12 13.81
N SER A 117 -6.02 5.06 13.89
CA SER A 117 -5.23 4.15 13.05
C SER A 117 -5.52 2.68 13.35
N VAL A 118 -5.43 1.84 12.33
CA VAL A 118 -5.46 0.38 12.48
C VAL A 118 -4.42 -0.16 13.47
N GLN A 119 -3.37 0.59 13.77
CA GLN A 119 -2.36 0.27 14.77
C GLN A 119 -2.90 0.22 16.21
N ALA A 120 -4.06 0.85 16.46
CA ALA A 120 -4.77 0.73 17.73
C ALA A 120 -5.51 -0.61 17.87
N ASN A 121 -5.59 -1.40 16.81
CA ASN A 121 -6.07 -2.78 16.81
C ASN A 121 -7.52 -2.94 17.33
N THR A 122 -8.43 -2.13 16.80
CA THR A 122 -9.84 -2.14 17.18
C THR A 122 -10.57 -3.26 16.45
N THR A 123 -11.06 -4.26 17.21
CA THR A 123 -11.62 -5.50 16.69
C THR A 123 -13.06 -5.77 17.11
N ASN A 124 -13.70 -4.88 17.87
CA ASN A 124 -15.05 -5.08 18.37
C ASN A 124 -15.74 -3.74 18.70
N TYR A 125 -17.07 -3.76 18.83
CA TYR A 125 -17.87 -2.57 19.08
C TYR A 125 -17.63 -1.92 20.45
N TRP A 126 -17.21 -2.66 21.49
CA TRP A 126 -16.82 -2.05 22.76
C TRP A 126 -15.58 -1.17 22.61
N GLY A 127 -14.59 -1.64 21.85
CA GLY A 127 -13.41 -0.85 21.51
C GLY A 127 -13.79 0.40 20.69
N VAL A 128 -14.71 0.27 19.75
CA VAL A 128 -15.21 1.41 18.96
C VAL A 128 -15.92 2.43 19.87
N LYS A 129 -16.84 2.00 20.77
CA LYS A 129 -17.53 2.86 21.73
C LYS A 129 -16.54 3.58 22.66
N PHE A 130 -15.49 2.89 23.12
CA PHE A 130 -14.43 3.51 23.93
C PHE A 130 -13.77 4.68 23.21
N TRP A 131 -13.33 4.47 21.99
CA TRP A 131 -12.67 5.51 21.22
C TRP A 131 -13.60 6.65 20.82
N GLN A 132 -14.86 6.36 20.51
CA GLN A 132 -15.90 7.36 20.26
C GLN A 132 -16.10 8.27 21.48
N ASN A 133 -16.14 7.72 22.69
CA ASN A 133 -16.27 8.48 23.93
C ASN A 133 -15.10 9.43 24.20
N ILE A 134 -13.90 9.14 23.62
CA ILE A 134 -12.72 10.00 23.69
C ILE A 134 -12.76 11.09 22.58
N GLY A 135 -13.77 11.08 21.71
CA GLY A 135 -13.94 12.05 20.65
C GLY A 135 -13.23 11.68 19.34
N ILE A 136 -12.95 10.40 19.10
CA ILE A 136 -12.51 9.93 17.78
C ILE A 136 -13.70 9.97 16.81
N GLU A 137 -13.48 10.47 15.61
CA GLU A 137 -14.53 10.65 14.59
C GLU A 137 -14.64 9.48 13.62
N ARG A 138 -13.50 8.80 13.33
CA ARG A 138 -13.44 7.66 12.44
C ARG A 138 -12.53 6.58 13.00
N ILE A 139 -12.97 5.31 12.88
CA ILE A 139 -12.19 4.14 13.28
C ILE A 139 -11.75 3.36 12.03
N ILE A 140 -10.42 3.21 11.88
CA ILE A 140 -9.85 2.29 10.89
C ILE A 140 -9.83 0.89 11.53
N LEU A 141 -10.79 0.07 11.13
CA LEU A 141 -10.98 -1.26 11.70
C LEU A 141 -9.81 -2.20 11.39
N SER A 142 -9.61 -3.16 12.28
CA SER A 142 -8.61 -4.22 12.11
C SER A 142 -8.92 -5.06 10.87
N ARG A 143 -7.87 -5.47 10.14
CA ARG A 143 -8.01 -6.29 8.91
C ARG A 143 -8.43 -7.73 9.17
N GLU A 144 -8.42 -8.14 10.41
CA GLU A 144 -8.76 -9.48 10.90
C GLU A 144 -10.27 -9.69 11.08
N LEU A 145 -11.08 -8.64 10.85
CA LEU A 145 -12.53 -8.70 10.95
C LEU A 145 -13.17 -9.27 9.67
N SER A 146 -14.17 -10.12 9.86
CA SER A 146 -15.06 -10.56 8.80
C SER A 146 -16.14 -9.50 8.50
N MET A 147 -16.84 -9.68 7.39
CA MET A 147 -17.93 -8.79 7.01
C MET A 147 -19.09 -8.81 8.00
N GLU A 148 -19.36 -9.96 8.61
CA GLU A 148 -20.38 -10.12 9.65
C GLU A 148 -20.02 -9.31 10.90
N GLU A 149 -18.75 -9.36 11.34
CA GLU A 149 -18.27 -8.58 12.47
C GLU A 149 -18.26 -7.08 12.18
N ILE A 150 -17.91 -6.67 10.95
CA ILE A 150 -18.01 -5.26 10.53
C ILE A 150 -19.47 -4.80 10.55
N ALA A 151 -20.42 -5.63 10.08
CA ALA A 151 -21.85 -5.32 10.11
C ALA A 151 -22.38 -5.20 11.54
N GLU A 152 -21.97 -6.08 12.45
CA GLU A 152 -22.32 -6.00 13.87
C GLU A 152 -21.78 -4.72 14.52
N ILE A 153 -20.51 -4.36 14.25
CA ILE A 153 -19.94 -3.10 14.73
C ILE A 153 -20.72 -1.90 14.21
N ARG A 154 -21.13 -1.88 12.93
CA ARG A 154 -21.96 -0.80 12.38
C ARG A 154 -23.31 -0.71 13.05
N GLN A 155 -23.97 -1.82 13.33
CA GLN A 155 -25.26 -1.84 14.04
C GLN A 155 -25.15 -1.31 15.45
N GLU A 156 -24.10 -1.70 16.19
CA GLU A 156 -23.85 -1.28 17.56
C GLU A 156 -23.32 0.16 17.70
N CYS A 157 -22.72 0.69 16.64
CA CYS A 157 -22.07 2.01 16.59
C CYS A 157 -22.50 2.77 15.32
N PRO A 158 -23.77 3.21 15.21
CA PRO A 158 -24.30 3.81 13.99
C PRO A 158 -23.73 5.21 13.68
N ASP A 159 -23.29 5.95 14.68
CA ASP A 159 -22.96 7.38 14.58
C ASP A 159 -21.47 7.66 14.33
N ILE A 160 -20.60 6.65 14.38
CA ILE A 160 -19.17 6.81 14.12
C ILE A 160 -18.79 6.39 12.70
N GLU A 161 -17.86 7.08 12.06
CA GLU A 161 -17.37 6.65 10.76
C GLU A 161 -16.47 5.39 10.86
N LEU A 162 -16.74 4.41 10.02
CA LEU A 162 -15.97 3.18 9.89
C LEU A 162 -15.18 3.17 8.59
N GLU A 163 -13.89 2.85 8.68
CA GLU A 163 -12.97 2.72 7.55
C GLU A 163 -12.41 1.29 7.50
N VAL A 164 -12.41 0.67 6.32
CA VAL A 164 -11.97 -0.71 6.10
C VAL A 164 -10.90 -0.75 5.02
N PHE A 165 -9.81 -1.48 5.26
CA PHE A 165 -8.83 -1.79 4.22
C PHE A 165 -9.40 -2.79 3.22
N ILE A 166 -9.27 -2.48 1.92
CA ILE A 166 -9.81 -3.31 0.83
C ILE A 166 -8.78 -3.73 -0.21
N HIS A 167 -7.58 -3.14 -0.22
CA HIS A 167 -6.56 -3.48 -1.22
C HIS A 167 -5.14 -3.25 -0.71
N GLY A 168 -4.19 -4.05 -1.20
CA GLY A 168 -2.75 -3.89 -1.02
C GLY A 168 -2.17 -4.82 0.04
N ALA A 169 -0.94 -4.56 0.46
CA ALA A 169 -0.18 -5.46 1.31
C ALA A 169 -0.87 -5.79 2.63
N LEU A 170 -0.98 -7.08 2.95
CA LEU A 170 -1.38 -7.55 4.28
C LEU A 170 -0.16 -7.67 5.19
N CYS A 171 -0.34 -7.35 6.47
CA CYS A 171 0.64 -7.69 7.50
C CYS A 171 0.46 -9.13 7.96
N ILE A 172 1.57 -9.82 8.25
CA ILE A 172 1.56 -11.13 8.89
C ILE A 172 1.22 -11.03 10.38
N ALA A 173 1.53 -9.90 10.99
CA ALA A 173 1.15 -9.62 12.36
C ALA A 173 -0.25 -9.02 12.42
N TYR A 174 -1.03 -9.41 13.39
CA TYR A 174 -2.18 -8.65 13.86
C TYR A 174 -1.73 -7.19 13.97
N SER A 175 -2.53 -6.23 13.60
CA SER A 175 -2.12 -4.83 13.64
C SER A 175 -1.48 -4.50 15.00
N GLY A 176 -0.16 -4.80 15.15
CA GLY A 176 0.62 -4.70 16.38
C GLY A 176 0.78 -5.96 17.24
N ARG A 177 0.34 -7.16 16.80
CA ARG A 177 0.43 -8.42 17.54
C ARG A 177 0.82 -9.59 16.63
N CYS A 178 1.37 -10.67 17.24
CA CYS A 178 1.90 -11.80 16.50
C CYS A 178 0.81 -12.67 15.85
N LEU A 179 1.00 -13.01 14.57
CA LEU A 179 0.17 -13.96 13.81
C LEU A 179 0.91 -15.24 13.41
N LEU A 180 2.16 -15.45 13.88
CA LEU A 180 2.98 -16.58 13.44
C LEU A 180 2.26 -17.93 13.55
N SER A 181 1.56 -18.20 14.64
CA SER A 181 0.78 -19.42 14.81
C SER A 181 -0.39 -19.54 13.83
N GLY A 182 -1.07 -18.43 13.56
CA GLY A 182 -2.13 -18.36 12.55
C GLY A 182 -1.60 -18.65 11.16
N TYR A 183 -0.44 -18.08 10.87
CA TYR A 183 0.25 -18.26 9.61
C TYR A 183 0.66 -19.71 9.35
N PHE A 184 1.36 -20.35 10.32
CA PHE A 184 1.87 -21.71 10.12
C PHE A 184 0.84 -22.81 10.29
N ASN A 185 -0.15 -22.63 11.19
CA ASN A 185 -1.01 -23.71 11.63
C ASN A 185 -2.50 -23.35 11.68
N HIS A 186 -2.90 -22.20 11.12
CA HIS A 186 -4.28 -21.71 11.17
C HIS A 186 -4.87 -21.61 12.58
N ARG A 187 -4.00 -21.36 13.60
CA ARG A 187 -4.40 -21.19 15.00
C ARG A 187 -4.09 -19.75 15.44
N ASP A 188 -5.13 -19.01 15.81
CA ASP A 188 -4.97 -17.63 16.27
C ASP A 188 -4.33 -17.57 17.66
N PRO A 189 -3.07 -17.08 17.80
CA PRO A 189 -2.41 -17.00 19.09
C PRO A 189 -3.07 -15.98 20.03
N ASN A 190 -3.82 -15.01 19.50
CA ASN A 190 -4.52 -14.01 20.28
C ASN A 190 -5.83 -14.54 20.88
N GLN A 191 -6.31 -15.70 20.38
CA GLN A 191 -7.44 -16.45 20.93
C GLN A 191 -6.98 -17.63 21.84
N GLY A 192 -5.74 -17.64 22.29
CA GLY A 192 -5.21 -18.63 23.19
C GLY A 192 -4.75 -19.94 22.54
N THR A 193 -4.64 -20.01 21.20
CA THR A 193 -4.27 -21.22 20.47
C THR A 193 -2.85 -21.17 19.88
N CYS A 194 -1.92 -20.47 20.54
CA CYS A 194 -0.53 -20.34 20.12
C CYS A 194 0.17 -21.70 19.99
N THR A 195 0.81 -21.96 18.83
CA THR A 195 1.60 -23.17 18.56
C THR A 195 3.07 -23.01 18.85
N ASN A 196 3.50 -21.86 19.38
CA ASN A 196 4.90 -21.51 19.62
C ASN A 196 5.79 -21.58 18.35
N SER A 197 5.24 -21.25 17.18
CA SER A 197 5.97 -21.29 15.92
C SER A 197 7.26 -20.46 15.94
N CYS A 198 7.36 -19.42 16.77
CA CYS A 198 8.58 -18.65 17.02
C CYS A 198 9.72 -19.43 17.69
N ARG A 199 9.48 -20.68 18.11
CA ARG A 199 10.45 -21.59 18.76
C ARG A 199 10.74 -22.84 17.95
N TRP A 200 10.24 -22.92 16.72
CA TRP A 200 10.52 -24.03 15.84
C TRP A 200 11.94 -23.93 15.28
N ASP A 201 12.38 -25.00 14.68
CA ASP A 201 13.72 -25.08 14.08
C ASP A 201 13.67 -24.51 12.65
N TYR A 202 14.45 -23.47 12.41
CA TYR A 202 14.55 -22.79 11.12
C TYR A 202 15.99 -22.80 10.63
N LYS A 203 16.17 -23.04 9.33
CA LYS A 203 17.44 -22.86 8.67
C LYS A 203 17.44 -21.51 7.94
N VAL A 204 18.52 -20.76 8.09
CA VAL A 204 18.69 -19.47 7.41
C VAL A 204 19.57 -19.66 6.18
N HIS A 205 19.12 -19.19 5.05
CA HIS A 205 19.82 -19.21 3.79
C HIS A 205 20.07 -17.78 3.31
N ASN A 206 21.25 -17.53 2.73
CA ASN A 206 21.53 -16.24 2.14
C ASN A 206 20.74 -16.00 0.87
N ALA A 207 20.31 -14.76 0.72
CA ALA A 207 19.61 -14.30 -0.46
C ALA A 207 20.25 -13.03 -1.00
N THR A 208 20.05 -12.77 -2.27
CA THR A 208 20.23 -11.47 -2.92
C THR A 208 18.90 -10.90 -3.32
N GLU A 209 18.80 -9.60 -3.30
CA GLU A 209 17.66 -8.90 -3.86
C GLU A 209 17.89 -8.69 -5.36
N SER A 210 16.93 -9.10 -6.18
CA SER A 210 16.94 -8.81 -7.61
C SER A 210 16.58 -7.34 -7.88
N ASP A 211 16.82 -6.86 -9.11
CA ASP A 211 16.41 -5.51 -9.52
C ASP A 211 14.90 -5.27 -9.41
N ALA A 212 14.09 -6.35 -9.30
CA ALA A 212 12.66 -6.32 -9.08
C ALA A 212 12.26 -6.32 -7.59
N GLY A 213 13.24 -6.40 -6.66
CA GLY A 213 13.01 -6.45 -5.22
C GLY A 213 12.76 -7.86 -4.66
N ASP A 214 13.16 -8.91 -5.39
CA ASP A 214 12.90 -10.29 -5.03
C ASP A 214 14.10 -10.91 -4.31
N ALA A 215 13.83 -11.65 -3.23
CA ALA A 215 14.83 -12.45 -2.55
C ALA A 215 15.13 -13.75 -3.35
N GLN A 216 16.36 -13.91 -3.83
CA GLN A 216 16.82 -15.10 -4.55
C GLN A 216 17.89 -15.83 -3.75
N LEU A 217 17.81 -17.17 -3.73
CA LEU A 217 18.77 -18.03 -3.03
C LEU A 217 20.17 -17.88 -3.62
N LEU A 218 21.16 -17.52 -2.79
CA LEU A 218 22.58 -17.55 -3.17
C LEU A 218 23.12 -18.97 -3.01
N GLN A 219 23.46 -19.62 -4.12
CA GLN A 219 24.12 -20.92 -4.10
C GLN A 219 25.60 -20.77 -3.67
N GLY A 220 26.03 -21.60 -2.71
CA GLY A 220 27.44 -21.73 -2.34
C GLY A 220 27.94 -20.83 -1.22
N PHE A 221 27.06 -20.13 -0.50
CA PHE A 221 27.45 -19.28 0.63
C PHE A 221 27.41 -20.04 1.97
N ASN A 222 28.42 -19.85 2.81
CA ASN A 222 28.49 -20.37 4.17
C ASN A 222 28.09 -19.27 5.16
N PHE A 223 26.86 -19.35 5.66
CA PHE A 223 26.29 -18.37 6.59
C PHE A 223 27.07 -18.29 7.92
N GLU A 224 27.45 -19.44 8.49
CA GLU A 224 28.16 -19.49 9.78
C GLU A 224 29.49 -18.75 9.71
N LYS A 225 30.30 -19.01 8.66
CA LYS A 225 31.56 -18.34 8.45
C LYS A 225 31.40 -16.84 8.24
N ALA A 226 30.43 -16.44 7.46
CA ALA A 226 30.17 -15.02 7.19
C ALA A 226 29.61 -14.28 8.43
N GLN A 227 28.84 -14.96 9.27
CA GLN A 227 28.37 -14.41 10.55
C GLN A 227 29.50 -14.27 11.56
N GLU A 228 30.43 -15.24 11.61
CA GLU A 228 31.64 -15.14 12.44
C GLU A 228 32.49 -13.97 12.02
N GLU A 229 32.76 -13.81 10.71
CA GLU A 229 33.52 -12.68 10.16
C GLU A 229 32.85 -11.32 10.46
N ALA A 230 31.53 -11.24 10.37
CA ALA A 230 30.78 -10.02 10.69
C ALA A 230 30.81 -9.71 12.18
N ASN A 231 30.66 -10.73 13.05
CA ASN A 231 30.73 -10.55 14.50
C ASN A 231 32.12 -10.13 14.96
N GLN A 232 33.19 -10.64 14.34
CA GLN A 232 34.59 -10.25 14.64
C GLN A 232 34.85 -8.77 14.28
N ASN A 233 34.16 -8.24 13.26
CA ASN A 233 34.31 -6.86 12.80
C ASN A 233 33.28 -5.91 13.40
N PHE A 234 32.41 -6.39 14.27
CA PHE A 234 31.36 -5.61 14.91
C PHE A 234 31.87 -4.95 16.19
N GLU A 235 32.25 -3.70 16.11
CA GLU A 235 32.63 -2.89 17.27
C GLU A 235 31.39 -2.30 17.96
N GLY A 236 30.81 -3.07 18.86
CA GLY A 236 30.19 -2.59 20.06
C GLY A 236 28.75 -2.11 20.08
N ILE A 237 28.18 -2.44 21.18
CA ILE A 237 26.83 -2.12 21.67
C ILE A 237 26.59 -0.61 21.94
N ASN A 238 27.66 0.20 22.09
CA ASN A 238 27.57 1.63 22.45
C ASN A 238 27.87 2.61 21.31
N GLY A 239 28.17 2.12 20.10
CA GLY A 239 28.71 2.95 19.02
C GLY A 239 27.73 3.29 17.88
N GLN A 240 26.42 3.07 17.98
CA GLN A 240 25.43 3.39 16.93
C GLN A 240 25.70 2.72 15.55
N LYS A 241 26.60 1.77 15.45
CA LYS A 241 26.82 1.00 14.22
C LYS A 241 25.94 -0.24 14.24
N ARG A 242 25.09 -0.34 13.23
CA ARG A 242 24.22 -1.48 12.99
C ARG A 242 25.04 -2.67 12.48
N HIS A 243 24.63 -3.90 12.86
CA HIS A 243 25.31 -5.10 12.40
C HIS A 243 25.37 -5.14 10.85
N PRO A 244 26.49 -5.57 10.22
CA PRO A 244 26.63 -5.59 8.76
C PRO A 244 25.61 -6.41 7.99
N TYR A 245 24.90 -7.33 8.67
CA TYR A 245 23.81 -8.12 8.09
C TYR A 245 22.42 -7.56 8.36
N ALA A 246 22.27 -6.58 9.22
CA ALA A 246 21.04 -5.82 9.30
C ALA A 246 20.80 -5.13 7.95
N ASP A 247 19.56 -5.03 7.52
CA ASP A 247 19.13 -4.53 6.20
C ASP A 247 19.41 -5.45 4.99
N LYS A 248 19.96 -6.66 5.21
CA LYS A 248 20.06 -7.68 4.17
C LYS A 248 18.83 -8.57 4.16
N VAL A 249 18.50 -9.07 2.97
CA VAL A 249 17.45 -10.07 2.79
C VAL A 249 18.06 -11.46 2.97
N PHE A 250 17.37 -12.30 3.73
CA PHE A 250 17.69 -13.71 3.90
C PHE A 250 16.48 -14.56 3.55
N LEU A 251 16.67 -15.85 3.35
CA LEU A 251 15.60 -16.82 3.23
C LEU A 251 15.67 -17.76 4.43
N ILE A 252 14.52 -18.06 5.03
CA ILE A 252 14.42 -19.09 6.05
C ILE A 252 13.62 -20.28 5.55
N GLU A 253 14.00 -21.46 5.98
CA GLU A 253 13.33 -22.72 5.70
C GLU A 253 12.93 -23.35 7.02
N GLU A 254 11.66 -23.75 7.16
CA GLU A 254 11.18 -24.50 8.33
C GLU A 254 11.48 -25.98 8.13
N SER A 255 12.05 -26.62 9.17
CA SER A 255 12.61 -28.01 9.08
C SER A 255 11.60 -29.08 8.67
N ASN A 256 10.30 -28.90 8.96
CA ASN A 256 9.24 -29.81 8.52
C ASN A 256 8.68 -29.49 7.12
N ARG A 257 9.17 -28.43 6.48
CA ARG A 257 8.77 -27.97 5.14
C ARG A 257 10.00 -27.70 4.27
N PRO A 258 10.81 -28.72 3.97
CA PRO A 258 12.03 -28.55 3.21
C PRO A 258 11.70 -28.09 1.77
N GLY A 259 12.44 -27.09 1.28
CA GLY A 259 12.24 -26.46 -0.02
C GLY A 259 11.25 -25.29 -0.04
N GLU A 260 10.48 -25.06 1.03
CA GLU A 260 9.62 -23.88 1.16
C GLU A 260 10.41 -22.72 1.78
N MET A 261 10.96 -21.86 0.92
CA MET A 261 11.78 -20.73 1.34
C MET A 261 10.91 -19.51 1.61
N MET A 262 11.16 -18.83 2.75
CA MET A 262 10.43 -17.65 3.18
C MET A 262 11.40 -16.48 3.38
N PRO A 263 11.16 -15.30 2.79
CA PRO A 263 12.04 -14.16 2.98
C PRO A 263 11.96 -13.63 4.42
N ILE A 264 13.11 -13.25 4.96
CA ILE A 264 13.27 -12.56 6.23
C ILE A 264 14.15 -11.34 6.03
N MET A 265 13.72 -10.22 6.57
CA MET A 265 14.44 -8.96 6.58
C MET A 265 14.40 -8.34 7.96
N GLU A 266 15.42 -7.57 8.31
CA GLU A 266 15.47 -6.81 9.55
C GLU A 266 15.83 -5.35 9.25
N ASP A 267 15.12 -4.42 9.87
CA ASP A 267 15.46 -3.00 9.85
C ASP A 267 15.47 -2.42 11.28
N GLU A 268 15.63 -1.12 11.42
CA GLU A 268 15.62 -0.43 12.72
C GLU A 268 14.28 -0.53 13.48
N HIS A 269 13.23 -1.05 12.84
CA HIS A 269 11.88 -1.17 13.41
C HIS A 269 11.51 -2.61 13.76
N GLY A 270 12.29 -3.60 13.32
CA GLY A 270 12.07 -5.00 13.66
C GLY A 270 12.39 -6.00 12.55
N THR A 271 12.09 -7.25 12.81
CA THR A 271 12.30 -8.37 11.89
C THR A 271 11.01 -8.68 11.14
N TYR A 272 11.08 -8.75 9.82
CA TYR A 272 9.96 -9.07 8.92
C TYR A 272 10.17 -10.46 8.33
N ILE A 273 9.25 -11.35 8.63
CA ILE A 273 9.27 -12.73 8.15
C ILE A 273 8.07 -12.92 7.25
N MET A 274 8.29 -13.50 6.05
CA MET A 274 7.26 -14.04 5.17
C MET A 274 6.58 -13.10 4.18
N ASN A 275 6.09 -13.74 3.12
CA ASN A 275 5.50 -13.11 1.94
C ASN A 275 3.98 -13.25 1.92
N SER A 276 3.26 -12.38 2.65
CA SER A 276 1.81 -12.36 2.61
C SER A 276 1.29 -11.97 1.22
N LYS A 277 0.25 -12.67 0.76
CA LYS A 277 -0.53 -12.23 -0.41
C LYS A 277 -1.09 -10.83 -0.19
N ASP A 278 -1.30 -10.10 -1.28
CA ASP A 278 -1.94 -8.79 -1.21
C ASP A 278 -3.47 -8.94 -1.06
N LEU A 279 -4.09 -8.08 -0.25
CA LEU A 279 -5.54 -8.00 -0.13
C LEU A 279 -6.16 -7.49 -1.43
N ARG A 280 -7.24 -8.13 -1.88
CA ARG A 280 -8.11 -7.65 -2.94
C ARG A 280 -9.57 -7.85 -2.52
N GLY A 281 -10.23 -6.79 -2.07
CA GLY A 281 -11.63 -6.79 -1.63
C GLY A 281 -12.57 -6.13 -2.64
N ILE A 282 -12.22 -6.03 -3.93
CA ILE A 282 -13.05 -5.33 -4.92
C ILE A 282 -14.40 -6.00 -5.12
N GLU A 283 -14.47 -7.32 -4.99
CA GLU A 283 -15.68 -8.13 -5.14
C GLU A 283 -16.69 -7.91 -4.00
N VAL A 284 -16.22 -7.42 -2.85
CA VAL A 284 -17.06 -7.19 -1.67
C VAL A 284 -17.42 -5.71 -1.46
N VAL A 285 -17.04 -4.82 -2.36
CA VAL A 285 -17.32 -3.37 -2.29
C VAL A 285 -18.82 -3.09 -2.12
N GLU A 286 -19.69 -3.76 -2.90
CA GLU A 286 -21.13 -3.60 -2.79
C GLU A 286 -21.65 -3.99 -1.40
N LYS A 287 -21.16 -5.09 -0.85
CA LYS A 287 -21.57 -5.58 0.48
C LYS A 287 -21.13 -4.59 1.58
N LEU A 288 -19.87 -4.10 1.52
CA LEU A 288 -19.37 -3.10 2.47
C LEU A 288 -20.15 -1.79 2.41
N ALA A 289 -20.51 -1.34 1.20
CA ALA A 289 -21.35 -0.16 1.02
C ALA A 289 -22.77 -0.37 1.57
N LYS A 290 -23.36 -1.58 1.42
CA LYS A 290 -24.66 -1.95 2.02
C LYS A 290 -24.61 -2.02 3.54
N ILE A 291 -23.52 -2.49 4.13
CA ILE A 291 -23.28 -2.46 5.58
C ILE A 291 -23.23 -1.02 6.08
N GLY A 292 -22.84 -0.06 5.25
CA GLY A 292 -22.73 1.36 5.62
C GLY A 292 -21.30 1.72 6.09
N VAL A 293 -20.29 1.05 5.56
CA VAL A 293 -18.89 1.47 5.73
C VAL A 293 -18.68 2.82 5.05
N ASP A 294 -18.07 3.77 5.76
CA ASP A 294 -17.94 5.16 5.31
C ASP A 294 -16.73 5.39 4.41
N SER A 295 -15.64 4.63 4.61
CA SER A 295 -14.40 4.78 3.84
C SER A 295 -13.76 3.44 3.51
N LEU A 296 -13.34 3.30 2.25
CA LEU A 296 -12.62 2.15 1.70
C LEU A 296 -11.16 2.54 1.46
N LYS A 297 -10.25 1.92 2.21
CA LYS A 297 -8.83 2.29 2.22
C LYS A 297 -7.96 1.33 1.44
N VAL A 298 -7.08 1.91 0.63
CA VAL A 298 -6.04 1.20 -0.12
C VAL A 298 -4.69 1.35 0.59
N GLU A 299 -3.95 0.26 0.77
CA GLU A 299 -2.57 0.26 1.28
C GLU A 299 -1.58 0.42 0.11
N GLY A 300 -0.44 1.11 0.35
CA GLY A 300 0.61 1.16 -0.65
C GLY A 300 1.32 2.51 -0.85
N ARG A 301 1.70 3.23 0.22
CA ARG A 301 2.35 4.56 0.13
C ARG A 301 3.67 4.56 -0.67
N THR A 302 4.36 3.44 -0.75
CA THR A 302 5.62 3.28 -1.51
C THR A 302 5.42 2.71 -2.91
N LYS A 303 4.18 2.38 -3.29
CA LYS A 303 3.84 1.82 -4.60
C LYS A 303 4.00 2.86 -5.72
N SER A 304 4.08 2.37 -6.96
CA SER A 304 4.27 3.20 -8.16
C SER A 304 3.05 4.08 -8.49
N LEU A 305 3.27 5.09 -9.32
CA LEU A 305 2.21 5.91 -9.91
C LEU A 305 1.16 5.04 -10.63
N TYR A 306 1.62 4.07 -11.41
CA TYR A 306 0.77 3.12 -12.14
C TYR A 306 -0.17 2.34 -11.21
N TYR A 307 0.36 1.83 -10.09
CA TYR A 307 -0.45 1.14 -9.08
C TYR A 307 -1.55 2.06 -8.52
N VAL A 308 -1.19 3.29 -8.11
CA VAL A 308 -2.15 4.23 -7.51
C VAL A 308 -3.28 4.55 -8.48
N ALA A 309 -2.94 4.90 -9.72
CA ALA A 309 -3.92 5.25 -10.74
C ALA A 309 -4.84 4.07 -11.10
N ARG A 310 -4.27 2.88 -11.31
CA ARG A 310 -5.05 1.71 -11.70
C ARG A 310 -5.99 1.24 -10.58
N VAL A 311 -5.50 1.18 -9.35
CA VAL A 311 -6.33 0.81 -8.19
C VAL A 311 -7.43 1.85 -7.97
N ALA A 312 -7.12 3.16 -8.04
CA ALA A 312 -8.12 4.21 -7.93
C ALA A 312 -9.24 4.05 -8.95
N GLN A 313 -8.89 3.88 -10.22
CA GLN A 313 -9.86 3.73 -11.33
C GLN A 313 -10.76 2.49 -11.13
N SER A 314 -10.18 1.34 -10.85
CA SER A 314 -10.94 0.10 -10.68
C SER A 314 -11.88 0.15 -9.48
N TYR A 315 -11.42 0.65 -8.32
CA TYR A 315 -12.26 0.76 -7.13
C TYR A 315 -13.30 1.88 -7.24
N ARG A 316 -13.00 3.00 -7.89
CA ARG A 316 -14.00 4.05 -8.17
C ARG A 316 -15.15 3.48 -9.00
N LYS A 317 -14.82 2.76 -10.08
CA LYS A 317 -15.83 2.10 -10.90
C LYS A 317 -16.66 1.09 -10.09
N ALA A 318 -16.01 0.25 -9.27
CA ALA A 318 -16.74 -0.72 -8.45
C ALA A 318 -17.70 -0.04 -7.45
N ILE A 319 -17.29 1.08 -6.82
CA ILE A 319 -18.15 1.86 -5.93
C ILE A 319 -19.32 2.47 -6.69
N ASP A 320 -19.08 3.10 -7.84
CA ASP A 320 -20.12 3.76 -8.65
C ASP A 320 -21.13 2.74 -9.20
N ASP A 321 -20.66 1.54 -9.61
CA ASP A 321 -21.54 0.45 -10.05
C ASP A 321 -22.39 -0.06 -8.89
N ALA A 322 -21.79 -0.28 -7.71
CA ALA A 322 -22.52 -0.71 -6.52
C ALA A 322 -23.61 0.29 -6.08
N VAL A 323 -23.29 1.58 -6.05
CA VAL A 323 -24.25 2.64 -5.68
C VAL A 323 -25.37 2.77 -6.70
N ALA A 324 -25.06 2.59 -7.99
CA ALA A 324 -26.05 2.60 -9.06
C ALA A 324 -26.86 1.29 -9.18
N GLY A 325 -26.57 0.29 -8.35
CA GLY A 325 -27.23 -1.03 -8.40
C GLY A 325 -26.87 -1.86 -9.64
N ARG A 326 -25.73 -1.58 -10.28
CA ARG A 326 -25.22 -2.37 -11.39
C ARG A 326 -24.51 -3.62 -10.88
N PRO A 327 -24.54 -4.76 -11.61
CA PRO A 327 -23.80 -5.96 -11.23
C PRO A 327 -22.30 -5.69 -11.25
N PHE A 328 -21.55 -6.47 -10.44
CA PHE A 328 -20.09 -6.39 -10.40
C PHE A 328 -19.48 -6.71 -11.78
N ASP A 329 -18.58 -5.83 -12.22
CA ASP A 329 -17.84 -6.00 -13.46
C ASP A 329 -16.59 -6.87 -13.23
N TYR A 330 -16.64 -8.13 -13.64
CA TYR A 330 -15.52 -9.06 -13.50
C TYR A 330 -14.27 -8.66 -14.31
N GLY A 331 -14.39 -7.76 -15.27
CA GLY A 331 -13.24 -7.18 -15.98
C GLY A 331 -12.27 -6.45 -15.06
N LEU A 332 -12.76 -5.88 -13.95
CA LEU A 332 -11.95 -5.20 -12.94
C LEU A 332 -10.93 -6.12 -12.26
N LEU A 333 -11.22 -7.43 -12.17
CA LEU A 333 -10.25 -8.41 -11.64
C LEU A 333 -9.04 -8.51 -12.56
N SER A 334 -9.25 -8.58 -13.86
CA SER A 334 -8.17 -8.64 -14.85
C SER A 334 -7.33 -7.37 -14.86
N GLU A 335 -7.95 -6.20 -14.64
CA GLU A 335 -7.23 -4.93 -14.51
C GLU A 335 -6.28 -4.92 -13.32
N LEU A 336 -6.72 -5.43 -12.15
CA LEU A 336 -5.90 -5.52 -10.95
C LEU A 336 -4.83 -6.63 -11.04
N GLU A 337 -5.13 -7.77 -11.71
CA GLU A 337 -4.14 -8.82 -11.96
C GLU A 337 -2.94 -8.33 -12.80
N GLY A 338 -3.13 -7.31 -13.63
CA GLY A 338 -2.06 -6.63 -14.37
C GLY A 338 -1.06 -5.86 -13.50
N LEU A 339 -1.37 -5.62 -12.23
CA LEU A 339 -0.46 -4.98 -11.29
C LEU A 339 0.55 -5.99 -10.72
N ALA A 340 1.75 -5.53 -10.40
CA ALA A 340 2.71 -6.33 -9.66
C ALA A 340 2.18 -6.66 -8.26
N ASN A 341 1.86 -7.93 -8.01
CA ASN A 341 1.29 -8.43 -6.77
C ASN A 341 1.94 -9.75 -6.35
N ARG A 342 1.72 -10.14 -5.10
CA ARG A 342 2.20 -11.40 -4.49
C ARG A 342 1.14 -12.51 -4.52
N GLY A 343 0.23 -12.48 -5.47
CA GLY A 343 -1.04 -13.19 -5.43
C GLY A 343 -2.05 -12.43 -4.57
N TYR A 344 -3.33 -12.58 -4.90
CA TYR A 344 -4.40 -11.92 -4.19
C TYR A 344 -5.16 -12.85 -3.25
N THR A 345 -5.73 -12.27 -2.19
CA THR A 345 -6.62 -12.93 -1.25
C THR A 345 -7.70 -11.94 -0.80
N SER A 346 -8.89 -12.43 -0.47
CA SER A 346 -9.93 -11.63 0.21
C SER A 346 -9.60 -11.36 1.69
N GLY A 347 -8.48 -11.89 2.18
CA GLY A 347 -8.09 -11.77 3.59
C GLY A 347 -9.13 -12.40 4.52
N PHE A 348 -9.44 -11.70 5.61
CA PHE A 348 -10.44 -12.17 6.58
C PHE A 348 -11.87 -11.72 6.25
N LEU A 349 -12.06 -10.87 5.23
CA LEU A 349 -13.38 -10.34 4.88
C LEU A 349 -14.41 -11.43 4.62
N GLU A 350 -14.02 -12.55 4.02
CA GLU A 350 -14.91 -13.67 3.69
C GLU A 350 -14.66 -14.92 4.55
N ARG A 351 -13.73 -14.91 5.49
CA ARG A 351 -13.36 -16.04 6.40
C ARG A 351 -13.32 -17.41 5.75
N HIS A 352 -12.86 -17.54 4.54
CA HIS A 352 -12.53 -18.84 3.98
C HIS A 352 -11.24 -19.35 4.60
N GLN A 353 -11.33 -20.42 5.39
CA GLN A 353 -10.21 -21.08 6.08
C GLN A 353 -9.34 -21.91 5.12
N THR A 354 -9.05 -21.43 3.92
CA THR A 354 -8.19 -22.13 2.97
C THR A 354 -6.73 -21.69 3.16
N GLN A 355 -5.81 -22.58 2.81
CA GLN A 355 -4.35 -22.33 2.86
C GLN A 355 -3.89 -21.22 1.88
N ASP A 356 -4.81 -20.52 1.25
CA ASP A 356 -4.58 -19.61 0.13
C ASP A 356 -4.11 -18.21 0.51
N TYR A 357 -3.93 -17.90 1.80
CA TYR A 357 -3.52 -16.55 2.23
C TYR A 357 -2.04 -16.23 1.98
N GLN A 358 -1.24 -17.23 1.64
CA GLN A 358 0.20 -17.08 1.48
C GLN A 358 0.64 -17.58 0.11
N ASN A 359 1.58 -16.89 -0.50
CA ASN A 359 2.20 -17.34 -1.72
C ASN A 359 3.49 -18.12 -1.39
N TYR A 360 3.38 -19.43 -1.35
CA TYR A 360 4.52 -20.32 -1.09
C TYR A 360 5.42 -20.55 -2.30
N LEU A 361 4.95 -20.21 -3.51
CA LEU A 361 5.62 -20.56 -4.76
C LEU A 361 6.52 -19.46 -5.31
N THR A 362 6.24 -18.20 -4.96
CA THR A 362 7.02 -17.07 -5.48
C THR A 362 7.20 -16.01 -4.38
N GLY A 363 8.45 -15.71 -4.05
CA GLY A 363 8.82 -14.68 -3.07
C GLY A 363 8.64 -13.24 -3.56
N HIS A 364 8.10 -13.02 -4.75
CA HIS A 364 8.07 -11.72 -5.41
C HIS A 364 6.72 -11.41 -6.09
N SER A 365 6.53 -10.13 -6.39
CA SER A 365 5.38 -9.64 -7.14
C SER A 365 5.58 -9.84 -8.64
N ILE A 366 4.64 -10.50 -9.32
CA ILE A 366 4.69 -10.76 -10.76
C ILE A 366 3.53 -10.04 -11.46
N ALA A 367 3.82 -9.25 -12.49
CA ALA A 367 2.82 -8.76 -13.45
C ALA A 367 2.64 -9.79 -14.56
N LYS A 368 1.49 -10.48 -14.61
CA LYS A 368 1.27 -11.58 -15.55
C LYS A 368 0.67 -11.16 -16.90
N GLN A 369 -0.05 -10.04 -16.98
CA GLN A 369 -0.83 -9.67 -18.17
C GLN A 369 -0.51 -8.31 -18.76
N SER A 370 0.02 -7.38 -18.00
CA SER A 370 0.43 -6.07 -18.50
C SER A 370 1.69 -5.55 -17.80
N GLN A 371 2.48 -4.77 -18.54
CA GLN A 371 3.69 -4.13 -18.03
C GLN A 371 3.58 -2.62 -18.22
N TYR A 372 3.69 -1.84 -17.15
CA TYR A 372 3.81 -0.39 -17.25
C TYR A 372 5.04 -0.01 -18.06
N VAL A 373 4.88 0.75 -19.15
CA VAL A 373 5.99 1.13 -20.04
C VAL A 373 6.29 2.62 -20.05
N GLY A 374 5.40 3.46 -19.57
CA GLY A 374 5.64 4.89 -19.49
C GLY A 374 4.37 5.72 -19.31
N HIS A 375 4.51 7.03 -19.39
CA HIS A 375 3.39 7.97 -19.30
C HIS A 375 3.55 9.11 -20.29
N VAL A 376 2.41 9.71 -20.66
CA VAL A 376 2.34 10.87 -21.54
C VAL A 376 2.77 12.12 -20.77
N THR A 377 3.78 12.82 -21.30
CA THR A 377 4.24 14.10 -20.75
C THR A 377 3.68 15.29 -21.50
N GLU A 378 3.46 15.15 -22.81
CA GLU A 378 2.99 16.23 -23.69
C GLU A 378 2.28 15.63 -24.92
N ILE A 379 1.29 16.32 -25.45
CA ILE A 379 0.65 16.00 -26.73
C ILE A 379 0.73 17.24 -27.62
N ASP A 380 1.25 17.06 -28.85
CA ASP A 380 1.33 18.16 -29.81
C ASP A 380 0.02 18.35 -30.61
N GLU A 381 -0.06 19.45 -31.38
CA GLU A 381 -1.26 19.83 -32.14
C GLU A 381 -1.70 18.76 -33.17
N ASN A 382 -0.78 17.89 -33.60
CA ASN A 382 -1.07 16.79 -34.52
C ASN A 382 -1.48 15.51 -33.81
N GLY A 383 -1.61 15.50 -32.46
CA GLY A 383 -1.99 14.38 -31.68
C GLY A 383 -0.88 13.34 -31.41
N TRP A 384 0.38 13.74 -31.58
CA TRP A 384 1.51 12.91 -31.19
C TRP A 384 1.83 13.14 -29.72
N ALA A 385 1.80 12.08 -28.93
CA ALA A 385 2.16 12.12 -27.52
C ALA A 385 3.63 11.82 -27.32
N THR A 386 4.30 12.65 -26.52
CA THR A 386 5.61 12.37 -25.96
C THR A 386 5.45 11.45 -24.76
N ILE A 387 6.04 10.26 -24.84
CA ILE A 387 6.04 9.25 -23.76
C ILE A 387 7.40 9.29 -23.07
N GLU A 388 7.42 9.49 -21.76
CA GLU A 388 8.58 9.19 -20.94
C GLU A 388 8.62 7.67 -20.67
N VAL A 389 9.60 7.00 -21.27
CA VAL A 389 9.68 5.54 -21.29
C VAL A 389 10.32 5.03 -20.00
N LYS A 390 9.63 4.17 -19.27
CA LYS A 390 10.12 3.51 -18.05
C LYS A 390 10.60 2.09 -18.35
N ASN A 391 9.85 1.33 -19.13
CA ASN A 391 10.18 -0.02 -19.53
C ASN A 391 10.11 -0.20 -21.05
N ARG A 392 10.80 -1.20 -21.58
CA ARG A 392 10.91 -1.47 -23.01
C ARG A 392 9.56 -1.78 -23.66
N PHE A 393 9.30 -1.19 -24.83
CA PHE A 393 8.24 -1.58 -25.77
C PHE A 393 8.68 -1.33 -27.22
N ALA A 394 7.95 -1.88 -28.20
CA ALA A 394 8.33 -1.87 -29.60
C ALA A 394 7.14 -1.75 -30.53
N ILE A 395 7.40 -1.41 -31.80
CA ILE A 395 6.42 -1.49 -32.89
C ILE A 395 5.83 -2.90 -32.94
N GLY A 396 4.51 -3.00 -33.10
CA GLY A 396 3.77 -4.26 -33.09
C GLY A 396 3.26 -4.68 -31.70
N ASP A 397 3.72 -4.05 -30.62
CA ASP A 397 3.15 -4.28 -29.28
C ASP A 397 1.71 -3.74 -29.21
N SER A 398 0.86 -4.40 -28.42
CA SER A 398 -0.45 -3.88 -28.02
C SER A 398 -0.26 -3.04 -26.76
N LEU A 399 -0.63 -1.77 -26.83
CA LEU A 399 -0.52 -0.84 -25.71
C LEU A 399 -1.92 -0.49 -25.18
N GLU A 400 -2.08 -0.54 -23.87
CA GLU A 400 -3.23 0.02 -23.17
C GLU A 400 -2.90 1.45 -22.75
N ILE A 401 -3.70 2.40 -23.20
CA ILE A 401 -3.66 3.80 -22.81
C ILE A 401 -4.67 3.98 -21.68
N ILE A 402 -4.17 4.23 -20.50
CA ILE A 402 -4.96 4.29 -19.26
C ILE A 402 -5.17 5.77 -18.93
N HIS A 403 -6.42 6.21 -18.98
CA HIS A 403 -6.75 7.62 -18.80
C HIS A 403 -8.05 7.78 -17.98
N PRO A 404 -8.22 8.84 -17.17
CA PRO A 404 -9.45 9.09 -16.40
C PRO A 404 -10.73 9.13 -17.26
N SER A 405 -10.66 9.58 -18.51
CA SER A 405 -11.79 9.60 -19.44
C SER A 405 -12.13 8.23 -20.05
N GLY A 406 -11.43 7.17 -19.67
CA GLY A 406 -11.58 5.81 -20.18
C GLY A 406 -10.32 5.29 -20.86
N ASN A 407 -10.13 3.97 -20.75
CA ASN A 407 -8.99 3.26 -21.31
C ASN A 407 -9.20 2.93 -22.78
N GLN A 408 -8.09 2.83 -23.52
CA GLN A 408 -8.09 2.48 -24.94
C GLN A 408 -6.93 1.51 -25.22
N THR A 409 -7.18 0.47 -25.97
CA THR A 409 -6.12 -0.40 -26.48
C THR A 409 -5.78 -0.01 -27.91
N ILE A 410 -4.49 0.19 -28.19
CA ILE A 410 -3.98 0.48 -29.52
C ILE A 410 -2.90 -0.53 -29.88
N LYS A 411 -2.77 -0.83 -31.17
CA LYS A 411 -1.59 -1.52 -31.71
C LYS A 411 -0.59 -0.47 -32.13
N LEU A 412 0.63 -0.54 -31.62
CA LEU A 412 1.66 0.44 -31.95
C LEU A 412 2.22 0.19 -33.35
N GLU A 413 1.91 1.06 -34.29
CA GLU A 413 2.35 0.94 -35.68
C GLU A 413 3.48 1.92 -36.03
N GLN A 414 3.56 3.02 -35.31
CA GLN A 414 4.53 4.09 -35.56
C GLN A 414 5.08 4.67 -34.25
N MET A 415 6.37 4.92 -34.25
CA MET A 415 7.05 5.56 -33.12
C MET A 415 8.25 6.38 -33.65
N THR A 416 8.49 7.53 -33.05
CA THR A 416 9.64 8.38 -33.41
C THR A 416 10.45 8.77 -32.17
N ARG A 417 11.74 8.98 -32.38
CA ARG A 417 12.65 9.55 -31.38
C ARG A 417 13.47 10.66 -32.01
N LYS A 418 13.41 11.88 -31.46
CA LYS A 418 14.08 13.07 -32.01
C LYS A 418 13.76 13.29 -33.51
N GLY A 419 12.49 13.02 -33.88
CA GLY A 419 12.01 13.19 -35.26
C GLY A 419 12.40 12.09 -36.26
N GLN A 420 13.10 11.02 -35.81
CA GLN A 420 13.45 9.87 -36.64
C GLN A 420 12.60 8.65 -36.25
N PRO A 421 12.12 7.85 -37.22
CA PRO A 421 11.44 6.59 -36.93
C PRO A 421 12.34 5.64 -36.13
N VAL A 422 11.75 4.96 -35.14
CA VAL A 422 12.43 3.92 -34.33
C VAL A 422 11.46 2.76 -34.07
N ASP A 423 11.99 1.55 -34.06
CA ASP A 423 11.19 0.35 -33.83
C ASP A 423 11.11 -0.05 -32.36
N VAL A 424 12.05 0.39 -31.52
CA VAL A 424 12.16 0.00 -30.12
C VAL A 424 12.39 1.22 -29.23
N ALA A 425 11.62 1.31 -28.15
CA ALA A 425 11.85 2.18 -27.02
C ALA A 425 12.49 1.36 -25.88
N PRO A 426 13.80 1.50 -25.59
CA PRO A 426 14.50 0.56 -24.70
C PRO A 426 14.23 0.75 -23.20
N GLY A 427 13.62 1.85 -22.78
CA GLY A 427 13.39 2.17 -21.36
C GLY A 427 14.33 3.30 -20.86
N ASN A 428 14.51 3.34 -19.52
CA ASN A 428 15.44 4.23 -18.83
C ASN A 428 15.23 5.74 -19.01
N GLY A 429 13.96 6.18 -19.01
CA GLY A 429 13.61 7.61 -19.03
C GLY A 429 13.84 8.31 -20.37
N ILE A 430 14.06 7.58 -21.45
CA ILE A 430 14.10 8.19 -22.79
C ILE A 430 12.71 8.69 -23.19
N GLN A 431 12.68 9.62 -24.14
CA GLN A 431 11.43 10.11 -24.71
C GLN A 431 11.26 9.57 -26.13
N VAL A 432 10.05 9.09 -26.42
CA VAL A 432 9.59 8.74 -27.77
C VAL A 432 8.25 9.41 -28.03
N LYS A 433 7.87 9.57 -29.30
CA LYS A 433 6.54 10.03 -29.69
C LYS A 433 5.76 8.93 -30.35
N ILE A 434 4.47 8.82 -30.01
CA ILE A 434 3.50 7.92 -30.64
C ILE A 434 2.27 8.71 -31.09
N PRO A 435 1.61 8.33 -32.20
CA PRO A 435 0.47 9.06 -32.75
C PRO A 435 -0.87 8.70 -32.09
N ASN A 436 -1.94 9.40 -32.49
CA ASN A 436 -3.34 9.12 -32.14
C ASN A 436 -3.67 9.23 -30.65
N MET A 437 -3.12 10.23 -29.98
CA MET A 437 -3.23 10.41 -28.53
C MET A 437 -4.02 11.65 -28.09
N GLN A 438 -4.83 12.25 -28.99
CA GLN A 438 -5.63 13.45 -28.66
C GLN A 438 -6.51 13.22 -27.42
N GLY A 439 -6.49 14.19 -26.48
CA GLY A 439 -7.28 14.13 -25.25
C GLY A 439 -6.85 13.06 -24.26
N LYS A 440 -5.59 12.59 -24.35
CA LYS A 440 -4.98 11.60 -23.45
C LYS A 440 -3.79 12.19 -22.67
N GLU A 441 -3.88 13.46 -22.30
CA GLU A 441 -2.88 14.16 -21.50
C GLU A 441 -2.68 13.42 -20.15
N LYS A 442 -1.42 13.22 -19.78
CA LYS A 442 -1.05 12.49 -18.55
C LYS A 442 -1.49 11.02 -18.51
N ALA A 443 -1.92 10.43 -19.62
CA ALA A 443 -2.26 9.01 -19.67
C ALA A 443 -1.06 8.15 -19.27
N LEU A 444 -1.34 7.03 -18.60
CA LEU A 444 -0.36 5.98 -18.38
C LEU A 444 -0.40 4.99 -19.55
N VAL A 445 0.76 4.43 -19.88
CA VAL A 445 0.88 3.47 -20.98
C VAL A 445 1.39 2.15 -20.45
N ALA A 446 0.65 1.09 -20.71
CA ALA A 446 1.02 -0.28 -20.36
C ALA A 446 1.08 -1.16 -21.62
N ARG A 447 2.10 -2.03 -21.71
CA ARG A 447 2.18 -3.04 -22.74
C ARG A 447 1.39 -4.27 -22.29
N ILE A 448 0.48 -4.73 -23.12
CA ILE A 448 -0.24 -6.00 -22.92
C ILE A 448 0.72 -7.14 -23.27
N MET A 449 0.97 -7.99 -22.29
CA MET A 449 1.80 -9.19 -22.48
C MET A 449 0.89 -10.32 -22.94
N ASN A 450 1.11 -10.81 -24.16
CA ASN A 450 0.41 -12.02 -24.60
C ASN A 450 0.88 -13.19 -23.71
N PRO A 451 -0.06 -14.06 -23.26
CA PRO A 451 0.27 -15.22 -22.43
C PRO A 451 1.16 -16.22 -23.14
#